data_bdad19754eaed220fb693d46f85d164e
#
_entry.id   bdad19754eaed220fb693d46f85d164e
#
_cell.length_a   1.000
_cell.length_b   1.000
_cell.length_c   1.000
_cell.angle_alpha   90.00
_cell.angle_beta   90.00
_cell.angle_gamma   90.00
#
_symmetry.space_group_name_H-M   'P 1'
#
loop_
_entity.id
_entity.type
_entity.pdbx_description
1 polymer ?
#
loop_
_entity_poly.entity_id
_entity_poly.type
_entity_poly.pdbx_seq_one_letter_code
_entity_poly.pdbx_strand_id
1 'polypeptide(L)'
;MPDMANGYTFYAQVDRTELNKALHQIDFWDGKTRLKVEDAVSRGTKRVASDARRKVPRRTGTLRKSLKSSFKRRGCTGLVKAMAPHAHLIENGVKTSVAEPQKKTVLRFRSGGKLYYRKWTTIPARRARPFMKPAYDANVGKIIDDIKKAVKS
;
A
#
# COMPACT_ATOMS: atom_id res chain seq x y z
N MET A 1 -20.78 -8.13 3.78
CA MET A 1 -19.92 -7.72 4.91
C MET A 1 -18.49 -8.08 4.56
N PRO A 2 -17.56 -7.15 4.51
CA PRO A 2 -16.16 -7.52 4.28
C PRO A 2 -15.61 -8.18 5.54
N ASP A 3 -14.98 -9.32 5.32
CA ASP A 3 -14.36 -10.18 6.31
C ASP A 3 -13.32 -9.43 7.15
N MET A 4 -13.56 -9.27 8.43
CA MET A 4 -12.74 -8.53 9.40
C MET A 4 -11.45 -9.24 9.80
N ALA A 5 -11.14 -10.39 9.19
CA ALA A 5 -10.01 -11.25 9.60
C ALA A 5 -8.68 -10.92 8.90
N ASN A 6 -8.64 -10.06 7.91
CA ASN A 6 -7.42 -9.75 7.15
C ASN A 6 -7.07 -8.27 7.23
N GLY A 7 -5.92 -8.01 7.84
CA GLY A 7 -5.33 -6.69 8.05
C GLY A 7 -5.53 -5.71 6.89
N TYR A 8 -5.71 -4.46 7.25
CA TYR A 8 -5.98 -3.35 6.32
C TYR A 8 -5.00 -3.36 5.13
N THR A 9 -5.56 -3.65 3.96
CA THR A 9 -4.79 -3.73 2.72
C THR A 9 -4.94 -2.42 1.97
N PHE A 10 -3.87 -1.63 1.87
CA PHE A 10 -3.82 -0.48 0.99
C PHE A 10 -3.57 -0.95 -0.43
N TYR A 11 -4.47 -0.58 -1.33
CA TYR A 11 -4.31 -0.76 -2.76
C TYR A 11 -3.91 0.58 -3.38
N ALA A 12 -2.72 0.68 -3.96
CA ALA A 12 -2.47 1.69 -4.96
C ALA A 12 -3.11 1.18 -6.26
N GLN A 13 -4.32 1.65 -6.55
CA GLN A 13 -5.04 1.28 -7.76
C GLN A 13 -4.67 2.30 -8.84
N VAL A 14 -4.05 1.83 -9.91
CA VAL A 14 -3.93 2.59 -11.17
C VAL A 14 -5.34 2.75 -11.72
N ASP A 15 -5.68 3.96 -12.17
CA ASP A 15 -6.98 4.23 -12.76
C ASP A 15 -7.23 3.23 -13.91
N ARG A 16 -8.26 2.39 -13.71
CA ARG A 16 -8.53 1.25 -14.57
C ARG A 16 -8.97 1.65 -15.97
N THR A 17 -9.46 2.88 -16.15
CA THR A 17 -10.11 3.29 -17.39
C THR A 17 -9.14 3.43 -18.55
N GLU A 18 -7.99 4.06 -18.34
CA GLU A 18 -6.97 4.18 -19.38
C GLU A 18 -6.18 2.88 -19.55
N LEU A 19 -5.91 2.17 -18.44
CA LEU A 19 -5.22 0.89 -18.50
C LEU A 19 -6.07 -0.19 -19.16
N ASN A 20 -7.37 -0.23 -18.88
CA ASN A 20 -8.29 -1.19 -19.53
C ASN A 20 -8.47 -0.89 -21.01
N LYS A 21 -8.53 0.39 -21.44
CA LYS A 21 -8.54 0.74 -22.87
C LYS A 21 -7.26 0.27 -23.56
N ALA A 22 -6.10 0.45 -22.93
CA ALA A 22 -4.84 -0.06 -23.46
C ALA A 22 -4.77 -1.59 -23.45
N LEU A 23 -5.32 -2.27 -22.42
CA LEU A 23 -5.35 -3.72 -22.30
C LEU A 23 -6.31 -4.38 -23.31
N HIS A 24 -7.48 -3.77 -23.61
CA HIS A 24 -8.37 -4.25 -24.67
C HIS A 24 -7.75 -4.13 -26.06
N GLN A 25 -6.88 -3.16 -26.28
CA GLN A 25 -6.06 -3.08 -27.51
C GLN A 25 -4.97 -4.15 -27.55
N ILE A 26 -4.52 -4.66 -26.41
CA ILE A 26 -3.47 -5.68 -26.26
C ILE A 26 -3.99 -7.09 -26.57
N ASP A 27 -5.28 -7.36 -26.45
CA ASP A 27 -5.86 -8.68 -26.83
C ASP A 27 -5.68 -9.01 -28.33
N PHE A 28 -5.40 -8.01 -29.16
CA PHE A 28 -5.04 -8.15 -30.58
C PHE A 28 -3.53 -8.27 -30.85
N TRP A 29 -2.67 -8.25 -29.80
CA TRP A 29 -1.22 -8.21 -29.97
C TRP A 29 -0.57 -9.56 -29.85
N ASP A 30 0.53 -9.70 -30.62
CA ASP A 30 1.42 -10.85 -30.55
C ASP A 30 1.85 -11.14 -29.11
N GLY A 31 1.90 -12.42 -28.74
CA GLY A 31 2.26 -12.89 -27.40
C GLY A 31 3.57 -12.32 -26.86
N LYS A 32 4.51 -11.94 -27.75
CA LYS A 32 5.77 -11.28 -27.39
C LYS A 32 5.57 -9.90 -26.79
N THR A 33 4.71 -9.08 -27.38
CA THR A 33 4.40 -7.73 -26.87
C THR A 33 3.70 -7.78 -25.52
N ARG A 34 2.79 -8.74 -25.35
CA ARG A 34 2.15 -8.98 -24.05
C ARG A 34 3.16 -9.31 -22.96
N LEU A 35 4.11 -10.20 -23.22
CA LEU A 35 5.16 -10.54 -22.26
C LEU A 35 6.04 -9.34 -21.89
N LYS A 36 6.37 -8.46 -22.85
CA LYS A 36 7.13 -7.23 -22.60
C LYS A 36 6.36 -6.26 -21.69
N VAL A 37 5.04 -6.10 -21.90
CA VAL A 37 4.18 -5.26 -21.06
C VAL A 37 4.06 -5.85 -19.65
N GLU A 38 3.83 -7.15 -19.52
CA GLU A 38 3.79 -7.84 -18.23
C GLU A 38 5.08 -7.64 -17.44
N ASP A 39 6.21 -7.72 -18.11
CA ASP A 39 7.52 -7.51 -17.51
C ASP A 39 7.73 -6.03 -17.10
N ALA A 40 7.31 -5.07 -17.92
CA ALA A 40 7.35 -3.64 -17.58
C ALA A 40 6.53 -3.33 -16.32
N VAL A 41 5.30 -3.85 -16.21
CA VAL A 41 4.43 -3.69 -15.03
C VAL A 41 5.04 -4.38 -13.81
N SER A 42 5.58 -5.58 -13.96
CA SER A 42 6.25 -6.31 -12.87
C SER A 42 7.45 -5.54 -12.32
N ARG A 43 8.32 -5.03 -13.21
CA ARG A 43 9.46 -4.19 -12.81
C ARG A 43 8.99 -2.90 -12.13
N GLY A 44 7.98 -2.24 -12.68
CA GLY A 44 7.37 -1.05 -12.10
C GLY A 44 6.85 -1.27 -10.69
N THR A 45 6.13 -2.37 -10.48
CA THR A 45 5.62 -2.77 -9.15
C THR A 45 6.75 -2.95 -8.14
N LYS A 46 7.84 -3.60 -8.54
CA LYS A 46 9.02 -3.77 -7.68
C LYS A 46 9.69 -2.43 -7.33
N ARG A 47 9.76 -1.47 -8.30
CA ARG A 47 10.28 -0.11 -8.05
C ARG A 47 9.42 0.62 -7.03
N VAL A 48 8.09 0.64 -7.19
CA VAL A 48 7.17 1.27 -6.22
C VAL A 48 7.34 0.66 -4.83
N ALA A 49 7.43 -0.66 -4.72
CA ALA A 49 7.64 -1.32 -3.42
C ALA A 49 8.99 -0.96 -2.79
N SER A 50 10.05 -0.85 -3.59
CA SER A 50 11.38 -0.44 -3.13
C SER A 50 11.36 1.01 -2.62
N ASP A 51 10.72 1.93 -3.35
CA ASP A 51 10.61 3.33 -2.96
C ASP A 51 9.74 3.51 -1.73
N ALA A 52 8.63 2.78 -1.63
CA ALA A 52 7.81 2.77 -0.44
C ALA A 52 8.61 2.31 0.79
N ARG A 53 9.42 1.24 0.66
CA ARG A 53 10.31 0.77 1.74
C ARG A 53 11.35 1.82 2.16
N ARG A 54 11.81 2.67 1.26
CA ARG A 54 12.74 3.77 1.57
C ARG A 54 12.06 4.90 2.35
N LYS A 55 10.80 5.22 1.99
CA LYS A 55 10.01 6.31 2.58
C LYS A 55 9.36 5.94 3.93
N VAL A 56 9.23 4.64 4.25
CA VAL A 56 8.64 4.18 5.51
C VAL A 56 9.44 4.68 6.71
N PRO A 57 8.77 5.28 7.73
CA PRO A 57 9.40 5.66 8.99
C PRO A 57 10.03 4.46 9.70
N ARG A 58 11.30 4.59 10.10
CA ARG A 58 12.08 3.50 10.69
C ARG A 58 12.08 3.58 12.22
N ARG A 59 11.05 3.08 12.86
CA ARG A 59 11.09 2.94 14.32
C ARG A 59 11.49 1.53 14.75
N THR A 60 10.71 0.52 14.33
CA THR A 60 10.96 -0.91 14.64
C THR A 60 11.30 -1.73 13.41
N GLY A 61 11.15 -1.16 12.22
CA GLY A 61 11.33 -1.85 10.95
C GLY A 61 10.19 -2.79 10.56
N THR A 62 9.24 -3.05 11.45
CA THR A 62 8.10 -3.97 11.22
C THR A 62 7.29 -3.54 10.00
N LEU A 63 6.93 -2.25 9.88
CA LEU A 63 6.19 -1.74 8.74
C LEU A 63 6.98 -1.92 7.43
N ARG A 64 8.28 -1.66 7.43
CA ARG A 64 9.14 -1.85 6.26
C ARG A 64 9.18 -3.32 5.82
N LYS A 65 9.28 -4.26 6.78
CA LYS A 65 9.27 -5.70 6.51
C LYS A 65 7.90 -6.20 6.03
N SER A 66 6.82 -5.53 6.43
CA SER A 66 5.45 -5.88 6.04
C SER A 66 5.08 -5.50 4.61
N LEU A 67 5.89 -4.67 3.93
CA LEU A 67 5.65 -4.28 2.55
C LEU A 67 5.96 -5.43 1.60
N LYS A 68 4.91 -5.92 0.93
CA LYS A 68 4.99 -6.98 -0.08
C LYS A 68 4.56 -6.46 -1.44
N SER A 69 5.23 -6.92 -2.48
CA SER A 69 4.83 -6.70 -3.87
C SER A 69 4.46 -8.03 -4.51
N SER A 70 3.42 -8.03 -5.31
CA SER A 70 3.01 -9.18 -6.11
C SER A 70 2.61 -8.73 -7.50
N PHE A 71 2.76 -9.63 -8.48
CA PHE A 71 2.33 -9.42 -9.84
C PHE A 71 1.43 -10.58 -10.26
N LYS A 72 0.26 -10.27 -10.83
CA LYS A 72 -0.67 -11.25 -11.39
C LYS A 72 -0.66 -11.12 -12.90
N ARG A 73 -0.20 -12.15 -13.61
CA ARG A 73 -0.19 -12.19 -15.09
C ARG A 73 -1.59 -12.07 -15.66
N ARG A 74 -2.54 -12.82 -15.12
CA ARG A 74 -3.94 -12.71 -15.51
C ARG A 74 -4.47 -11.32 -15.11
N GLY A 75 -4.71 -10.45 -16.10
CA GLY A 75 -5.11 -9.05 -15.90
C GLY A 75 -3.95 -8.07 -15.71
N CYS A 76 -2.69 -8.47 -15.93
CA CYS A 76 -1.50 -7.62 -15.90
C CYS A 76 -1.47 -6.64 -14.72
N THR A 77 -1.71 -7.15 -13.49
CA THR A 77 -1.91 -6.30 -12.30
C THR A 77 -0.71 -6.38 -11.37
N GLY A 78 -0.05 -5.25 -11.15
CA GLY A 78 0.95 -5.08 -10.09
C GLY A 78 0.31 -4.61 -8.80
N LEU A 79 0.68 -5.21 -7.67
CA LEU A 79 0.10 -4.92 -6.37
C LEU A 79 1.19 -4.75 -5.32
N VAL A 80 1.15 -3.63 -4.59
CA VAL A 80 2.00 -3.37 -3.43
C VAL A 80 1.11 -3.26 -2.20
N LYS A 81 1.39 -4.08 -1.18
CA LYS A 81 0.60 -4.16 0.05
C LYS A 81 1.48 -3.88 1.27
N ALA A 82 0.94 -3.14 2.24
CA ALA A 82 1.48 -3.03 3.58
C ALA A 82 0.64 -3.90 4.52
N MET A 83 1.22 -5.01 4.99
CA MET A 83 0.51 -6.01 5.82
C MET A 83 0.46 -5.61 7.31
N ALA A 84 1.20 -4.59 7.74
CA ALA A 84 1.16 -4.14 9.13
C ALA A 84 -0.19 -3.48 9.46
N PRO A 85 -0.86 -3.87 10.56
CA PRO A 85 -2.20 -3.35 10.93
C PRO A 85 -2.25 -1.83 11.08
N HIS A 86 -1.13 -1.21 11.47
CA HIS A 86 -1.02 0.24 11.70
C HIS A 86 -0.55 1.02 10.46
N ALA A 87 -0.39 0.38 9.30
CA ALA A 87 0.10 1.02 8.08
C ALA A 87 -0.78 2.21 7.65
N HIS A 88 -2.10 2.04 7.69
CA HIS A 88 -3.08 3.07 7.34
C HIS A 88 -3.02 4.30 8.27
N LEU A 89 -2.73 4.09 9.56
CA LEU A 89 -2.59 5.18 10.53
C LEU A 89 -1.35 6.04 10.25
N ILE A 90 -0.31 5.44 9.71
CA ILE A 90 0.91 6.15 9.32
C ILE A 90 0.71 6.88 8.00
N GLU A 91 0.07 6.23 7.02
CA GLU A 91 -0.19 6.82 5.71
C GLU A 91 -1.11 8.05 5.82
N ASN A 92 -2.24 7.92 6.53
CA ASN A 92 -3.30 8.93 6.58
C ASN A 92 -3.25 9.83 7.83
N GLY A 93 -2.43 9.45 8.82
CA GLY A 93 -2.47 10.08 10.14
C GLY A 93 -3.67 9.61 10.97
N VAL A 94 -3.80 10.15 12.16
CA VAL A 94 -4.86 9.84 13.12
C VAL A 94 -5.40 11.15 13.68
N LYS A 95 -6.72 11.31 13.71
CA LYS A 95 -7.39 12.38 14.45
C LYS A 95 -7.43 12.03 15.93
N THR A 96 -7.55 13.05 16.78
CA THR A 96 -7.81 12.84 18.21
C THR A 96 -9.07 11.99 18.38
N SER A 97 -8.98 10.95 19.19
CA SER A 97 -10.10 10.05 19.50
C SER A 97 -10.08 9.65 20.96
N VAL A 98 -11.22 9.23 21.48
CA VAL A 98 -11.36 8.70 22.84
C VAL A 98 -11.37 7.17 22.71
N ALA A 99 -10.53 6.52 23.51
CA ALA A 99 -10.53 5.07 23.65
C ALA A 99 -11.27 4.69 24.93
N GLU A 100 -12.20 3.76 24.80
CA GLU A 100 -12.98 3.17 25.88
C GLU A 100 -12.84 1.63 25.86
N PRO A 101 -12.95 0.95 27.01
CA PRO A 101 -12.86 -0.50 27.03
C PRO A 101 -14.12 -1.13 26.42
N GLN A 102 -13.95 -2.05 25.46
CA GLN A 102 -15.10 -2.73 24.83
C GLN A 102 -15.55 -4.00 25.58
N LYS A 103 -14.64 -4.69 26.24
CA LYS A 103 -14.91 -5.98 26.90
C LYS A 103 -14.57 -6.02 28.38
N LYS A 104 -13.91 -5.00 28.92
CA LYS A 104 -13.46 -4.91 30.32
C LYS A 104 -13.89 -3.59 30.92
N THR A 105 -13.93 -3.50 32.24
CA THR A 105 -14.32 -2.29 32.98
C THR A 105 -13.33 -1.15 32.86
N VAL A 106 -12.06 -1.46 32.53
CA VAL A 106 -10.97 -0.50 32.44
C VAL A 106 -10.01 -0.81 31.29
N LEU A 107 -9.45 0.23 30.69
CA LEU A 107 -8.32 0.17 29.76
C LEU A 107 -7.03 -0.07 30.55
N ARG A 108 -6.22 -1.01 30.08
CA ARG A 108 -4.86 -1.23 30.58
C ARG A 108 -3.88 -0.86 29.50
N PHE A 109 -3.03 0.13 29.74
CA PHE A 109 -1.99 0.52 28.80
C PHE A 109 -0.69 0.93 29.49
N ARG A 110 0.42 0.87 28.77
CA ARG A 110 1.73 1.25 29.28
C ARG A 110 2.20 2.55 28.59
N SER A 111 2.62 3.52 29.38
CA SER A 111 3.20 4.78 28.89
C SER A 111 4.39 5.17 29.75
N GLY A 112 5.51 5.55 29.11
CA GLY A 112 6.75 5.90 29.83
C GLY A 112 7.27 4.80 30.77
N GLY A 113 7.07 3.52 30.41
CA GLY A 113 7.44 2.36 31.26
C GLY A 113 6.48 2.03 32.39
N LYS A 114 5.55 2.91 32.71
CA LYS A 114 4.53 2.71 33.77
C LYS A 114 3.24 2.13 33.21
N LEU A 115 2.55 1.34 34.02
CA LEU A 115 1.27 0.72 33.72
C LEU A 115 0.13 1.59 34.25
N TYR A 116 -0.87 1.86 33.42
CA TYR A 116 -2.02 2.69 33.74
C TYR A 116 -3.32 1.90 33.55
N TYR A 117 -4.30 2.18 34.44
CA TYR A 117 -5.67 1.67 34.37
C TYR A 117 -6.62 2.87 34.34
N ARG A 118 -7.45 2.99 33.30
CA ARG A 118 -8.40 4.10 33.15
C ARG A 118 -9.70 3.63 32.53
N LYS A 119 -10.81 4.28 32.86
CA LYS A 119 -12.11 4.03 32.21
C LYS A 119 -12.12 4.51 30.76
N TRP A 120 -11.39 5.57 30.48
CA TRP A 120 -11.19 6.13 29.14
C TRP A 120 -9.84 6.83 29.04
N THR A 121 -9.36 7.03 27.83
CA THR A 121 -8.16 7.82 27.58
C THR A 121 -8.26 8.48 26.20
N THR A 122 -7.68 9.66 26.08
CA THR A 122 -7.60 10.35 24.81
C THR A 122 -6.37 9.88 24.04
N ILE A 123 -6.58 9.45 22.81
CA ILE A 123 -5.51 9.17 21.85
C ILE A 123 -5.21 10.46 21.10
N PRO A 124 -4.02 11.05 21.24
CA PRO A 124 -3.68 12.29 20.57
C PRO A 124 -3.62 12.11 19.06
N ALA A 125 -3.97 13.16 18.32
CA ALA A 125 -3.80 13.21 16.88
C ALA A 125 -2.34 12.96 16.49
N ARG A 126 -2.13 12.25 15.37
CA ARG A 126 -0.82 12.03 14.78
C ARG A 126 -0.83 12.46 13.32
N ARG A 127 0.15 13.27 12.96
CA ARG A 127 0.31 13.74 11.59
C ARG A 127 0.56 12.57 10.63
N ALA A 128 -0.06 12.63 9.45
CA ALA A 128 0.20 11.71 8.36
C ALA A 128 1.68 11.73 7.95
N ARG A 129 2.22 10.56 7.66
CA ARG A 129 3.55 10.36 7.08
C ARG A 129 3.43 9.39 5.90
N PRO A 130 2.87 9.87 4.76
CA PRO A 130 2.59 9.02 3.62
C PRO A 130 3.88 8.45 3.03
N PHE A 131 3.85 7.19 2.66
CA PHE A 131 4.97 6.46 2.05
C PHE A 131 4.56 5.71 0.79
N MET A 132 3.31 5.23 0.71
CA MET A 132 2.79 4.50 -0.46
C MET A 132 2.46 5.46 -1.60
N LYS A 133 1.63 6.49 -1.32
CA LYS A 133 1.22 7.45 -2.33
C LYS A 133 2.41 8.17 -2.97
N PRO A 134 3.36 8.77 -2.23
CA PRO A 134 4.52 9.41 -2.84
C PRO A 134 5.45 8.44 -3.58
N ALA A 135 5.50 7.16 -3.19
CA ALA A 135 6.27 6.14 -3.91
C ALA A 135 5.60 5.79 -5.25
N TYR A 136 4.29 5.71 -5.28
CA TYR A 136 3.52 5.49 -6.50
C TYR A 136 3.65 6.68 -7.45
N ASP A 137 3.38 7.89 -6.98
CA ASP A 137 3.40 9.12 -7.78
C ASP A 137 4.78 9.35 -8.44
N ALA A 138 5.87 9.02 -7.74
CA ALA A 138 7.23 9.14 -8.27
C ALA A 138 7.60 8.11 -9.36
N ASN A 139 6.85 7.01 -9.47
CA ASN A 139 7.18 5.91 -10.37
C ASN A 139 6.15 5.70 -11.49
N VAL A 140 4.93 6.22 -11.35
CA VAL A 140 3.84 5.99 -12.32
C VAL A 140 4.20 6.44 -13.74
N GLY A 141 4.80 7.61 -13.89
CA GLY A 141 5.23 8.11 -15.21
C GLY A 141 6.22 7.17 -15.90
N LYS A 142 7.24 6.71 -15.16
CA LYS A 142 8.22 5.75 -15.68
C LYS A 142 7.60 4.39 -16.05
N ILE A 143 6.60 3.94 -15.29
CA ILE A 143 5.88 2.71 -15.60
C ILE A 143 5.12 2.85 -16.91
N ILE A 144 4.41 3.97 -17.09
CA ILE A 144 3.67 4.27 -18.32
C ILE A 144 4.63 4.36 -19.52
N ASP A 145 5.78 5.01 -19.37
CA ASP A 145 6.78 5.11 -20.43
C ASP A 145 7.39 3.74 -20.79
N ASP A 146 7.66 2.90 -19.79
CA ASP A 146 8.16 1.54 -20.02
C ASP A 146 7.11 0.69 -20.77
N ILE A 147 5.81 0.84 -20.43
CA ILE A 147 4.71 0.18 -21.14
C ILE A 147 4.62 0.69 -22.59
N LYS A 148 4.66 2.02 -22.81
CA LYS A 148 4.63 2.60 -24.17
C LYS A 148 5.78 2.12 -25.03
N LYS A 149 6.99 1.99 -24.47
CA LYS A 149 8.15 1.42 -25.17
C LYS A 149 7.95 -0.05 -25.51
N ALA A 150 7.41 -0.84 -24.57
CA ALA A 150 7.14 -2.26 -24.77
C ALA A 150 6.14 -2.52 -25.89
N VAL A 151 5.22 -1.58 -26.09
CA VAL A 151 4.20 -1.60 -27.14
C VAL A 151 4.76 -1.24 -28.51
N LYS A 152 5.68 -0.28 -28.58
CA LYS A 152 6.24 0.22 -29.86
C LYS A 152 7.37 -0.63 -30.41
N SER A 153 7.92 -1.56 -29.63
CA SER A 153 9.04 -2.44 -29.99
C SER A 153 8.56 -3.83 -30.38
#